data_63fd25b0a74b7559a7197105ee59e33a
#
_entry.id   63fd25b0a74b7559a7197105ee59e33a
#
_cell.length_a   1.000
_cell.length_b   1.000
_cell.length_c   1.000
_cell.angle_alpha   90.00
_cell.angle_beta   90.00
_cell.angle_gamma   90.00
#
_symmetry.space_group_name_H-M   'P 1'
#
loop_
_entity.id
_entity.type
_entity.pdbx_description
1 polymer ?
#
loop_
_entity_poly.entity_id
_entity_poly.type
_entity_poly.pdbx_seq_one_letter_code
_entity_poly.pdbx_strand_id
1 'polypeptide(L)'
;TAGGAVTNSGTLVVPGTATISASGYNVTLNTATNNFGTAVLTGADVSIRDTNAIILGASIVSGTYTVTAGGAVTDSGTQEITGVTTISASGYEVTVDTATNNFADEVRITGAAITLVDEDAIDLGASTVSGNYTVTAGGNITDSGTVTVGGNLAVTTDANSGSIDLGDLEVNGTIALTTHSGGAATVVNDAGINFAASTVRGALTATATAGDIEQS
;
A
#
# COMPACT_ATOMS: atom_id res chain seq x y z
N THR A 1 -18.12 -18.47 -9.59
CA THR A 1 -18.72 -17.27 -10.20
C THR A 1 -20.10 -17.06 -9.62
N ALA A 2 -20.39 -15.89 -9.14
CA ALA A 2 -21.68 -15.50 -8.61
C ALA A 2 -22.36 -14.48 -9.54
N GLY A 3 -23.68 -14.60 -9.69
CA GLY A 3 -24.53 -13.63 -10.40
C GLY A 3 -25.16 -12.61 -9.43
N GLY A 4 -24.56 -12.35 -8.27
CA GLY A 4 -25.00 -11.43 -7.23
C GLY A 4 -23.92 -11.26 -6.15
N ALA A 5 -24.22 -10.47 -5.12
CA ALA A 5 -23.31 -10.24 -4.02
C ALA A 5 -22.94 -11.55 -3.29
N VAL A 6 -21.68 -11.65 -2.87
CA VAL A 6 -21.16 -12.78 -2.10
C VAL A 6 -20.91 -12.35 -0.66
N THR A 7 -21.49 -13.06 0.28
CA THR A 7 -21.29 -12.83 1.71
C THR A 7 -21.09 -14.15 2.44
N ASN A 8 -20.42 -14.14 3.61
CA ASN A 8 -20.40 -15.27 4.52
C ASN A 8 -21.08 -14.92 5.86
N SER A 9 -21.81 -15.88 6.41
CA SER A 9 -22.44 -15.79 7.74
C SER A 9 -21.77 -16.67 8.79
N GLY A 10 -20.77 -17.45 8.37
CA GLY A 10 -20.00 -18.35 9.24
C GLY A 10 -18.54 -18.37 8.83
N THR A 11 -17.71 -19.02 9.63
CA THR A 11 -16.27 -19.18 9.35
C THR A 11 -16.04 -19.93 8.04
N LEU A 12 -15.17 -19.39 7.21
CA LEU A 12 -14.61 -20.05 6.04
C LEU A 12 -13.16 -20.46 6.35
N VAL A 13 -12.86 -21.73 6.23
CA VAL A 13 -11.50 -22.26 6.38
C VAL A 13 -11.08 -22.85 5.06
N VAL A 14 -10.22 -22.13 4.33
CA VAL A 14 -9.73 -22.49 3.00
C VAL A 14 -8.19 -22.37 2.99
N PRO A 15 -7.46 -23.38 3.45
CA PRO A 15 -6.01 -23.33 3.54
C PRO A 15 -5.29 -23.28 2.17
N GLY A 16 -5.97 -23.64 1.10
CA GLY A 16 -5.52 -23.48 -0.29
C GLY A 16 -5.96 -22.13 -0.88
N THR A 17 -6.26 -22.13 -2.17
CA THR A 17 -6.72 -20.94 -2.90
C THR A 17 -8.25 -20.83 -2.87
N ALA A 18 -8.75 -19.72 -2.33
CA ALA A 18 -10.14 -19.31 -2.45
C ALA A 18 -10.31 -18.39 -3.67
N THR A 19 -10.97 -18.87 -4.73
CA THR A 19 -11.28 -18.07 -5.91
C THR A 19 -12.74 -17.67 -5.89
N ILE A 20 -13.02 -16.35 -5.78
CA ILE A 20 -14.36 -15.79 -5.72
C ILE A 20 -14.50 -14.74 -6.83
N SER A 21 -15.47 -14.96 -7.71
CA SER A 21 -15.77 -14.07 -8.82
C SER A 21 -17.22 -13.63 -8.76
N ALA A 22 -17.43 -12.35 -8.52
CA ALA A 22 -18.71 -11.66 -8.43
C ALA A 22 -18.62 -10.32 -9.20
N SER A 23 -18.19 -10.38 -10.47
CA SER A 23 -17.99 -9.18 -11.31
C SER A 23 -19.23 -8.27 -11.30
N GLY A 24 -19.03 -7.00 -10.95
CA GLY A 24 -20.08 -5.99 -10.81
C GLY A 24 -20.91 -6.09 -9.52
N TYR A 25 -20.58 -7.01 -8.59
CA TYR A 25 -21.24 -7.17 -7.30
C TYR A 25 -20.23 -7.16 -6.15
N ASN A 26 -20.70 -6.84 -4.96
CA ASN A 26 -19.85 -6.78 -3.78
C ASN A 26 -19.50 -8.18 -3.25
N VAL A 27 -18.27 -8.30 -2.74
CA VAL A 27 -17.79 -9.47 -2.01
C VAL A 27 -17.47 -9.07 -0.57
N THR A 28 -18.18 -9.64 0.39
CA THR A 28 -18.00 -9.33 1.82
C THR A 28 -17.76 -10.60 2.62
N LEU A 29 -16.49 -10.86 2.95
CA LEU A 29 -16.02 -12.03 3.68
C LEU A 29 -15.41 -11.61 5.02
N ASN A 30 -16.20 -10.96 5.87
CA ASN A 30 -15.74 -10.24 7.07
C ASN A 30 -15.89 -11.02 8.39
N THR A 31 -16.22 -12.30 8.36
CA THR A 31 -16.26 -13.10 9.60
C THR A 31 -14.85 -13.16 10.21
N ALA A 32 -14.72 -12.74 11.48
CA ALA A 32 -13.43 -12.57 12.15
C ALA A 32 -12.59 -13.84 12.28
N THR A 33 -13.21 -15.00 12.12
CA THR A 33 -12.59 -16.33 12.22
C THR A 33 -12.32 -16.97 10.86
N ASN A 34 -12.48 -16.25 9.76
CA ASN A 34 -12.09 -16.76 8.45
C ASN A 34 -10.60 -17.05 8.42
N ASN A 35 -10.21 -18.07 7.68
CA ASN A 35 -8.82 -18.48 7.50
C ASN A 35 -8.61 -18.91 6.05
N PHE A 36 -7.97 -18.05 5.27
CA PHE A 36 -7.66 -18.26 3.86
C PHE A 36 -6.15 -18.44 3.68
N GLY A 37 -5.69 -19.38 2.86
CA GLY A 37 -4.31 -19.42 2.41
C GLY A 37 -4.07 -18.32 1.35
N THR A 38 -4.66 -18.49 0.17
CA THR A 38 -4.62 -17.50 -0.91
C THR A 38 -6.03 -17.07 -1.28
N ALA A 39 -6.25 -15.77 -1.49
CA ALA A 39 -7.52 -15.21 -1.95
C ALA A 39 -7.35 -14.59 -3.35
N VAL A 40 -8.15 -15.06 -4.32
CA VAL A 40 -8.27 -14.50 -5.69
C VAL A 40 -9.67 -13.93 -5.81
N LEU A 41 -9.79 -12.61 -5.93
CA LEU A 41 -11.06 -11.91 -5.76
C LEU A 41 -11.40 -11.05 -6.98
N THR A 42 -12.63 -11.18 -7.47
CA THR A 42 -13.18 -10.27 -8.49
C THR A 42 -14.52 -9.76 -7.99
N GLY A 43 -14.68 -8.43 -7.93
CA GLY A 43 -15.90 -7.81 -7.43
C GLY A 43 -15.99 -6.31 -7.70
N ALA A 44 -17.12 -5.72 -7.32
CA ALA A 44 -17.28 -4.26 -7.26
C ALA A 44 -16.54 -3.74 -6.01
N ASP A 45 -17.17 -3.73 -4.84
CA ASP A 45 -16.45 -3.53 -3.58
C ASP A 45 -16.11 -4.89 -2.99
N VAL A 46 -14.88 -5.03 -2.52
CA VAL A 46 -14.38 -6.26 -1.91
C VAL A 46 -13.90 -5.98 -0.50
N SER A 47 -14.39 -6.75 0.44
CA SER A 47 -13.94 -6.71 1.83
C SER A 47 -13.68 -8.12 2.32
N ILE A 48 -12.43 -8.40 2.71
CA ILE A 48 -12.00 -9.70 3.23
C ILE A 48 -11.32 -9.53 4.58
N ARG A 49 -11.62 -10.44 5.49
CA ARG A 49 -10.95 -10.56 6.78
C ARG A 49 -10.39 -11.95 6.96
N ASP A 50 -9.15 -12.01 7.41
CA ASP A 50 -8.43 -13.23 7.76
C ASP A 50 -7.95 -13.19 9.20
N THR A 51 -7.96 -14.35 9.89
CA THR A 51 -7.54 -14.44 11.29
C THR A 51 -6.03 -14.54 11.47
N ASN A 52 -5.30 -14.85 10.42
CA ASN A 52 -3.84 -15.00 10.40
C ASN A 52 -3.23 -14.34 9.15
N ALA A 53 -2.17 -14.91 8.60
CA ALA A 53 -1.53 -14.41 7.38
C ALA A 53 -2.35 -14.77 6.14
N ILE A 54 -2.43 -13.85 5.17
CA ILE A 54 -3.13 -14.05 3.91
C ILE A 54 -2.23 -13.74 2.71
N ILE A 55 -2.39 -14.51 1.63
CA ILE A 55 -1.77 -14.24 0.33
C ILE A 55 -2.85 -13.69 -0.59
N LEU A 56 -2.63 -12.50 -1.14
CA LEU A 56 -3.50 -11.90 -2.15
C LEU A 56 -3.08 -12.45 -3.52
N GLY A 57 -3.86 -13.34 -4.09
CA GLY A 57 -3.72 -13.77 -5.48
C GLY A 57 -4.22 -12.68 -6.42
N ALA A 58 -4.08 -12.88 -7.73
CA ALA A 58 -4.51 -11.90 -8.73
C ALA A 58 -5.97 -11.50 -8.52
N SER A 59 -6.23 -10.22 -8.27
CA SER A 59 -7.56 -9.72 -7.94
C SER A 59 -7.93 -8.53 -8.81
N ILE A 60 -9.22 -8.40 -9.16
CA ILE A 60 -9.77 -7.31 -9.96
C ILE A 60 -10.95 -6.71 -9.20
N VAL A 61 -10.80 -5.47 -8.73
CA VAL A 61 -11.81 -4.77 -7.92
C VAL A 61 -12.11 -3.41 -8.54
N SER A 62 -13.35 -3.21 -8.96
CA SER A 62 -13.76 -1.97 -9.63
C SER A 62 -14.17 -0.84 -8.68
N GLY A 63 -14.23 -1.09 -7.39
CA GLY A 63 -14.51 -0.16 -6.31
C GLY A 63 -13.50 -0.28 -5.19
N THR A 64 -13.95 -0.21 -3.95
CA THR A 64 -13.08 -0.27 -2.76
C THR A 64 -12.55 -1.68 -2.48
N TYR A 65 -11.30 -1.76 -2.06
CA TYR A 65 -10.67 -3.02 -1.63
C TYR A 65 -10.22 -2.93 -0.17
N THR A 66 -10.83 -3.71 0.69
CA THR A 66 -10.51 -3.73 2.12
C THR A 66 -10.00 -5.11 2.54
N VAL A 67 -8.77 -5.18 3.03
CA VAL A 67 -8.13 -6.38 3.56
C VAL A 67 -7.81 -6.16 5.04
N THR A 68 -8.27 -7.08 5.90
CA THR A 68 -7.91 -7.09 7.32
C THR A 68 -7.32 -8.44 7.67
N ALA A 69 -6.08 -8.48 8.15
CA ALA A 69 -5.40 -9.72 8.51
C ALA A 69 -4.89 -9.69 9.96
N GLY A 70 -4.98 -10.82 10.62
CA GLY A 70 -4.36 -11.06 11.93
C GLY A 70 -2.94 -11.59 11.84
N GLY A 71 -2.31 -11.49 10.68
CA GLY A 71 -0.94 -11.87 10.35
C GLY A 71 -0.42 -11.09 9.15
N ALA A 72 0.70 -11.53 8.57
CA ALA A 72 1.30 -10.88 7.41
C ALA A 72 0.37 -10.91 6.19
N VAL A 73 0.44 -9.87 5.38
CA VAL A 73 -0.22 -9.79 4.07
C VAL A 73 0.85 -9.79 3.00
N THR A 74 0.75 -10.72 2.05
CA THR A 74 1.62 -10.73 0.86
C THR A 74 0.76 -10.83 -0.39
N ASP A 75 1.31 -10.49 -1.55
CA ASP A 75 0.67 -10.80 -2.82
C ASP A 75 1.44 -11.87 -3.61
N SER A 76 0.75 -12.52 -4.51
CA SER A 76 1.31 -13.52 -5.44
C SER A 76 0.78 -13.34 -6.87
N GLY A 77 0.12 -12.21 -7.12
CA GLY A 77 -0.42 -11.85 -8.43
C GLY A 77 -0.93 -10.43 -8.43
N THR A 78 -1.12 -9.88 -9.62
CA THR A 78 -1.55 -8.49 -9.84
C THR A 78 -2.79 -8.12 -9.05
N GLN A 79 -2.72 -7.00 -8.34
CA GLN A 79 -3.86 -6.34 -7.73
C GLN A 79 -4.29 -5.20 -8.66
N GLU A 80 -5.40 -5.36 -9.37
CA GLU A 80 -5.98 -4.32 -10.24
C GLU A 80 -7.17 -3.69 -9.52
N ILE A 81 -6.97 -2.54 -8.90
CA ILE A 81 -7.94 -1.90 -7.99
C ILE A 81 -8.23 -0.48 -8.47
N THR A 82 -9.50 -0.21 -8.77
CA THR A 82 -9.91 1.11 -9.29
C THR A 82 -10.22 2.12 -8.18
N GLY A 83 -10.72 1.67 -7.03
CA GLY A 83 -11.06 2.55 -5.91
C GLY A 83 -10.08 2.42 -4.75
N VAL A 84 -10.41 3.06 -3.64
CA VAL A 84 -9.56 3.10 -2.44
C VAL A 84 -9.18 1.71 -1.96
N THR A 85 -7.88 1.49 -1.77
CA THR A 85 -7.35 0.27 -1.15
C THR A 85 -7.04 0.50 0.32
N THR A 86 -7.51 -0.37 1.19
CA THR A 86 -7.19 -0.34 2.63
C THR A 86 -6.69 -1.70 3.08
N ILE A 87 -5.44 -1.76 3.57
CA ILE A 87 -4.84 -2.99 4.11
C ILE A 87 -4.49 -2.77 5.59
N SER A 88 -5.03 -3.62 6.46
CA SER A 88 -4.76 -3.57 7.90
C SER A 88 -4.18 -4.91 8.38
N ALA A 89 -2.89 -4.88 8.71
CA ALA A 89 -2.13 -5.98 9.30
C ALA A 89 -1.32 -5.46 10.49
N SER A 90 -2.01 -4.85 11.47
CA SER A 90 -1.37 -4.18 12.61
C SER A 90 -0.39 -5.09 13.34
N GLY A 91 0.89 -4.65 13.43
CA GLY A 91 1.98 -5.41 14.05
C GLY A 91 2.61 -6.49 13.15
N TYR A 92 2.18 -6.62 11.89
CA TYR A 92 2.72 -7.58 10.92
C TYR A 92 3.20 -6.91 9.65
N GLU A 93 3.99 -7.64 8.87
CA GLU A 93 4.51 -7.15 7.59
C GLU A 93 3.42 -7.14 6.51
N VAL A 94 3.50 -6.14 5.62
CA VAL A 94 2.70 -6.06 4.40
C VAL A 94 3.66 -5.97 3.23
N THR A 95 3.64 -6.97 2.35
CA THR A 95 4.45 -7.02 1.14
C THR A 95 3.53 -7.20 -0.05
N VAL A 96 3.23 -6.10 -0.74
CA VAL A 96 2.40 -6.06 -1.94
C VAL A 96 3.27 -5.48 -3.04
N ASP A 97 4.14 -6.36 -3.58
CA ASP A 97 5.29 -5.99 -4.39
C ASP A 97 5.30 -6.58 -5.81
N THR A 98 4.20 -7.19 -6.24
CA THR A 98 4.06 -7.61 -7.63
C THR A 98 4.17 -6.39 -8.55
N ALA A 99 5.14 -6.40 -9.48
CA ALA A 99 5.49 -5.24 -10.32
C ALA A 99 4.37 -4.75 -11.26
N THR A 100 3.32 -5.51 -11.40
CA THR A 100 2.13 -5.18 -12.20
C THR A 100 0.92 -4.83 -11.35
N ASN A 101 1.09 -4.56 -10.06
CA ASN A 101 0.02 -4.00 -9.24
C ASN A 101 -0.37 -2.62 -9.77
N ASN A 102 -1.66 -2.33 -9.77
CA ASN A 102 -2.21 -1.06 -10.23
C ASN A 102 -3.31 -0.61 -9.25
N PHE A 103 -3.00 0.40 -8.45
CA PHE A 103 -3.89 1.04 -7.51
C PHE A 103 -4.26 2.43 -8.04
N ALA A 104 -5.41 2.55 -8.69
CA ALA A 104 -5.80 3.77 -9.38
C ALA A 104 -6.29 4.91 -8.44
N ASP A 105 -6.49 4.62 -7.16
CA ASP A 105 -6.92 5.56 -6.13
C ASP A 105 -6.03 5.39 -4.88
N GLU A 106 -6.28 6.12 -3.82
CA GLU A 106 -5.43 6.13 -2.64
C GLU A 106 -5.26 4.74 -1.98
N VAL A 107 -4.05 4.49 -1.46
CA VAL A 107 -3.69 3.29 -0.73
C VAL A 107 -3.40 3.62 0.73
N ARG A 108 -4.20 3.05 1.64
CA ARG A 108 -4.09 3.20 3.08
C ARG A 108 -3.59 1.90 3.70
N ILE A 109 -2.45 1.95 4.39
CA ILE A 109 -1.87 0.73 4.96
C ILE A 109 -1.53 0.90 6.43
N THR A 110 -1.88 -0.12 7.23
CA THR A 110 -1.40 -0.24 8.62
C THR A 110 -0.60 -1.53 8.75
N GLY A 111 0.67 -1.44 9.19
CA GLY A 111 1.55 -2.60 9.34
C GLY A 111 2.81 -2.35 10.15
N ALA A 112 3.62 -3.39 10.34
CA ALA A 112 4.92 -3.28 11.01
C ALA A 112 6.01 -2.80 10.04
N ALA A 113 6.23 -3.52 8.95
CA ALA A 113 7.07 -3.09 7.84
C ALA A 113 6.27 -3.24 6.56
N ILE A 114 6.43 -2.32 5.61
CA ILE A 114 5.65 -2.31 4.38
C ILE A 114 6.59 -2.22 3.17
N THR A 115 6.28 -3.05 2.17
CA THR A 115 6.80 -2.93 0.81
C THR A 115 5.61 -2.85 -0.13
N LEU A 116 5.55 -1.77 -0.90
CA LEU A 116 4.46 -1.47 -1.83
C LEU A 116 5.02 -1.13 -3.20
N VAL A 117 4.52 -1.78 -4.23
CA VAL A 117 4.88 -1.52 -5.62
C VAL A 117 3.61 -1.25 -6.44
N ASP A 118 3.68 -0.23 -7.27
CA ASP A 118 2.65 0.14 -8.24
C ASP A 118 3.25 0.26 -9.64
N GLU A 119 2.55 -0.23 -10.65
CA GLU A 119 2.98 -0.14 -12.05
C GLU A 119 2.94 1.29 -12.58
N ASP A 120 2.00 2.09 -12.09
CA ASP A 120 1.75 3.48 -12.51
C ASP A 120 2.03 4.49 -11.38
N ALA A 121 1.23 5.53 -11.27
CA ALA A 121 1.31 6.54 -10.21
C ALA A 121 0.53 6.07 -8.98
N ILE A 122 1.05 6.36 -7.78
CA ILE A 122 0.41 5.98 -6.53
C ILE A 122 0.13 7.19 -5.65
N ASP A 123 -1.03 7.17 -4.98
CA ASP A 123 -1.40 8.10 -3.91
C ASP A 123 -1.40 7.38 -2.55
N LEU A 124 -0.54 7.82 -1.66
CA LEU A 124 -0.44 7.30 -0.31
C LEU A 124 -1.49 7.98 0.58
N GLY A 125 -2.58 7.29 0.86
CA GLY A 125 -3.56 7.70 1.85
C GLY A 125 -3.04 7.56 3.28
N ALA A 126 -3.85 7.94 4.26
CA ALA A 126 -3.47 7.86 5.67
C ALA A 126 -2.97 6.46 6.04
N SER A 127 -1.69 6.37 6.39
CA SER A 127 -0.98 5.11 6.64
C SER A 127 -0.24 5.15 7.97
N THR A 128 -0.17 4.00 8.66
CA THR A 128 0.55 3.87 9.93
C THR A 128 1.49 2.67 9.89
N VAL A 129 2.79 2.94 9.85
CA VAL A 129 3.86 1.93 9.73
C VAL A 129 4.77 2.03 10.96
N SER A 130 4.82 0.99 11.78
CA SER A 130 5.64 1.05 13.00
C SER A 130 7.14 0.86 12.75
N GLY A 131 7.54 0.29 11.62
CA GLY A 131 8.91 0.10 11.16
C GLY A 131 9.18 0.82 9.85
N ASN A 132 9.82 0.13 8.90
CA ASN A 132 10.21 0.71 7.61
C ASN A 132 9.07 0.69 6.59
N TYR A 133 9.01 1.71 5.75
CA TYR A 133 8.11 1.78 4.61
C TYR A 133 8.89 1.97 3.31
N THR A 134 8.74 1.04 2.39
CA THR A 134 9.34 1.10 1.05
C THR A 134 8.24 1.20 0.01
N VAL A 135 8.30 2.21 -0.84
CA VAL A 135 7.33 2.45 -1.93
C VAL A 135 8.09 2.58 -3.25
N THR A 136 7.63 1.85 -4.26
CA THR A 136 8.12 1.99 -5.63
C THR A 136 6.93 2.16 -6.57
N ALA A 137 6.97 3.15 -7.45
CA ALA A 137 5.92 3.38 -8.43
C ALA A 137 6.49 3.70 -9.82
N GLY A 138 5.78 3.27 -10.86
CA GLY A 138 6.14 3.55 -12.25
C GLY A 138 5.89 5.01 -12.66
N GLY A 139 5.12 5.76 -11.88
CA GLY A 139 4.77 7.16 -12.11
C GLY A 139 5.04 8.05 -10.90
N ASN A 140 4.20 9.06 -10.72
CA ASN A 140 4.28 9.96 -9.57
C ASN A 140 3.91 9.25 -8.27
N ILE A 141 4.54 9.68 -7.17
CA ILE A 141 4.18 9.27 -5.82
C ILE A 141 3.72 10.51 -5.07
N THR A 142 2.47 10.50 -4.64
CA THR A 142 1.83 11.58 -3.88
C THR A 142 1.28 11.07 -2.56
N ASP A 143 0.90 11.97 -1.68
CA ASP A 143 0.10 11.65 -0.50
C ASP A 143 -1.18 12.48 -0.46
N SER A 144 -2.27 11.88 0.00
CA SER A 144 -3.55 12.52 0.29
C SER A 144 -3.96 12.42 1.75
N GLY A 145 -3.11 11.80 2.56
CA GLY A 145 -3.31 11.67 4.00
C GLY A 145 -2.00 11.49 4.73
N THR A 146 -2.00 11.70 6.05
CA THR A 146 -0.79 11.60 6.87
C THR A 146 -0.14 10.23 6.77
N VAL A 147 1.14 10.19 6.40
CA VAL A 147 1.96 8.97 6.34
C VAL A 147 2.88 8.91 7.55
N THR A 148 2.47 8.15 8.57
CA THR A 148 3.23 7.97 9.81
C THR A 148 4.16 6.76 9.69
N VAL A 149 5.48 6.96 9.84
CA VAL A 149 6.52 5.92 9.73
C VAL A 149 7.43 5.95 10.96
N GLY A 150 7.36 4.91 11.78
CA GLY A 150 8.20 4.78 12.98
C GLY A 150 9.68 4.49 12.67
N GLY A 151 9.98 3.88 11.53
CA GLY A 151 11.32 3.59 11.01
C GLY A 151 11.71 4.48 9.84
N ASN A 152 12.35 3.88 8.84
CA ASN A 152 12.83 4.57 7.64
C ASN A 152 11.78 4.56 6.52
N LEU A 153 11.72 5.64 5.76
CA LEU A 153 10.94 5.76 4.53
C LEU A 153 11.88 5.71 3.32
N ALA A 154 11.62 4.82 2.38
CA ALA A 154 12.31 4.76 1.09
C ALA A 154 11.30 4.87 -0.04
N VAL A 155 11.44 5.87 -0.90
CA VAL A 155 10.52 6.18 -1.99
C VAL A 155 11.27 6.24 -3.30
N THR A 156 10.80 5.45 -4.28
CA THR A 156 11.45 5.33 -5.59
C THR A 156 10.40 5.48 -6.69
N THR A 157 10.59 6.45 -7.59
CA THR A 157 9.88 6.46 -8.87
C THR A 157 10.67 5.65 -9.88
N ASP A 158 9.99 4.76 -10.63
CA ASP A 158 10.61 3.99 -11.68
C ASP A 158 10.86 4.85 -12.95
N ALA A 159 11.15 4.28 -14.09
CA ALA A 159 11.82 4.82 -15.26
C ALA A 159 11.24 6.11 -15.92
N ASN A 160 10.06 6.60 -15.60
CA ASN A 160 9.29 7.52 -16.43
C ASN A 160 9.16 8.97 -15.90
N SER A 161 10.20 9.62 -15.46
CA SER A 161 10.16 11.03 -14.98
C SER A 161 9.17 11.31 -13.85
N GLY A 162 8.74 10.29 -13.12
CA GLY A 162 7.85 10.43 -11.98
C GLY A 162 8.45 11.35 -10.92
N SER A 163 7.62 12.20 -10.34
CA SER A 163 7.97 13.07 -9.21
C SER A 163 7.45 12.50 -7.91
N ILE A 164 8.12 12.83 -6.81
CA ILE A 164 7.70 12.55 -5.45
C ILE A 164 7.16 13.84 -4.86
N ASP A 165 5.92 13.83 -4.36
CA ASP A 165 5.29 14.99 -3.70
C ASP A 165 4.56 14.50 -2.44
N LEU A 166 5.28 14.51 -1.32
CA LEU A 166 4.82 14.01 -0.03
C LEU A 166 4.78 15.18 0.97
N GLY A 167 3.58 15.72 1.14
CA GLY A 167 3.30 16.94 1.89
C GLY A 167 2.88 16.74 3.35
N ASP A 168 2.62 15.51 3.78
CA ASP A 168 2.06 15.21 5.11
C ASP A 168 2.72 13.95 5.71
N LEU A 169 4.02 14.06 6.04
CA LEU A 169 4.82 12.98 6.61
C LEU A 169 5.04 13.15 8.11
N GLU A 170 4.98 12.04 8.84
CA GLU A 170 5.44 11.85 10.22
C GLU A 170 6.48 10.73 10.25
N VAL A 171 7.70 10.99 9.73
CA VAL A 171 8.78 10.00 9.66
C VAL A 171 9.78 10.22 10.79
N ASN A 172 9.98 9.20 11.63
CA ASN A 172 10.93 9.26 12.76
C ASN A 172 12.35 8.82 12.39
N GLY A 173 12.51 8.04 11.32
CA GLY A 173 13.80 7.53 10.85
C GLY A 173 14.39 8.37 9.72
N THR A 174 15.09 7.70 8.81
CA THR A 174 15.66 8.35 7.62
C THR A 174 14.69 8.36 6.46
N ILE A 175 14.86 9.34 5.56
CA ILE A 175 14.11 9.44 4.30
C ILE A 175 15.10 9.26 3.13
N ALA A 176 14.86 8.25 2.29
CA ALA A 176 15.59 8.01 1.05
C ALA A 176 14.69 8.27 -0.15
N LEU A 177 15.14 9.11 -1.07
CA LEU A 177 14.38 9.51 -2.27
C LEU A 177 15.16 9.15 -3.53
N THR A 178 14.50 8.42 -4.43
CA THR A 178 15.08 8.11 -5.75
C THR A 178 14.10 8.50 -6.83
N THR A 179 14.50 9.44 -7.70
CA THR A 179 13.75 9.80 -8.91
C THR A 179 14.57 9.53 -10.16
N HIS A 180 13.88 9.31 -11.28
CA HIS A 180 14.48 9.07 -12.59
C HIS A 180 14.14 10.18 -13.57
N SER A 181 14.94 10.33 -14.64
CA SER A 181 14.64 11.17 -15.83
C SER A 181 14.15 12.61 -15.55
N GLY A 182 14.74 13.28 -14.55
CA GLY A 182 14.39 14.68 -14.23
C GLY A 182 13.24 14.86 -13.25
N GLY A 183 12.71 13.77 -12.67
CA GLY A 183 11.69 13.83 -11.62
C GLY A 183 12.15 14.65 -10.42
N ALA A 184 11.29 15.56 -9.96
CA ALA A 184 11.50 16.37 -8.75
C ALA A 184 11.05 15.61 -7.49
N ALA A 185 11.50 16.07 -6.32
CA ALA A 185 11.01 15.58 -5.05
C ALA A 185 10.64 16.75 -4.13
N THR A 186 9.46 16.73 -3.57
CA THR A 186 9.00 17.61 -2.49
C THR A 186 8.66 16.74 -1.30
N VAL A 187 9.19 17.05 -0.13
CA VAL A 187 8.85 16.37 1.12
C VAL A 187 8.63 17.38 2.24
N VAL A 188 7.57 17.19 3.01
CA VAL A 188 7.28 17.93 4.23
C VAL A 188 7.13 16.93 5.37
N ASN A 189 8.00 17.02 6.37
CA ASN A 189 7.94 16.16 7.56
C ASN A 189 7.61 17.02 8.79
N ASP A 190 6.76 16.51 9.66
CA ASP A 190 6.34 17.23 10.87
C ASP A 190 7.43 17.32 11.94
N ALA A 191 8.46 16.47 11.83
CA ALA A 191 9.68 16.46 12.65
C ALA A 191 10.89 16.94 11.82
N GLY A 192 12.11 16.70 12.30
CA GLY A 192 13.34 16.86 11.52
C GLY A 192 13.39 15.90 10.34
N ILE A 193 14.18 16.22 9.33
CA ILE A 193 14.46 15.35 8.20
C ILE A 193 15.91 14.87 8.27
N ASN A 194 16.09 13.55 8.29
CA ASN A 194 17.41 12.95 8.11
C ASN A 194 17.44 12.20 6.77
N PHE A 195 18.12 12.79 5.79
CA PHE A 195 18.23 12.13 4.48
C PHE A 195 19.23 10.98 4.52
N ALA A 196 18.80 9.78 4.18
CA ALA A 196 19.66 8.69 3.74
C ALA A 196 20.14 8.94 2.30
N ALA A 197 21.01 8.04 1.80
CA ALA A 197 21.48 8.11 0.41
C ALA A 197 20.30 8.27 -0.57
N SER A 198 20.27 9.39 -1.27
CA SER A 198 19.17 9.79 -2.16
C SER A 198 19.69 10.20 -3.53
N THR A 199 18.89 9.99 -4.57
CA THR A 199 19.19 10.42 -5.94
C THR A 199 17.96 11.11 -6.52
N VAL A 200 17.93 12.45 -6.49
CA VAL A 200 16.85 13.25 -7.09
C VAL A 200 17.37 13.86 -8.38
N ARG A 201 16.78 13.54 -9.51
CA ARG A 201 17.23 13.98 -10.84
C ARG A 201 16.69 15.35 -11.23
N GLY A 202 15.65 15.84 -10.57
CA GLY A 202 15.08 17.19 -10.70
C GLY A 202 15.37 18.05 -9.48
N ALA A 203 14.47 18.99 -9.18
CA ALA A 203 14.56 19.83 -7.99
C ALA A 203 14.22 19.02 -6.72
N LEU A 204 14.93 19.29 -5.63
CA LEU A 204 14.58 18.82 -4.30
C LEU A 204 14.08 19.99 -3.46
N THR A 205 12.88 19.86 -2.91
CA THR A 205 12.32 20.76 -1.90
C THR A 205 12.06 19.97 -0.64
N ALA A 206 12.64 20.37 0.48
CA ALA A 206 12.46 19.70 1.76
C ALA A 206 12.07 20.73 2.82
N THR A 207 11.05 20.40 3.61
CA THR A 207 10.58 21.23 4.72
C THR A 207 10.46 20.35 5.96
N ALA A 208 11.23 20.65 7.00
CA ALA A 208 11.01 20.15 8.34
C ALA A 208 10.17 21.19 9.10
N THR A 209 8.99 20.82 9.60
CA THR A 209 8.15 21.76 10.33
C THR A 209 8.64 21.95 11.79
N ALA A 210 9.43 20.98 12.26
CA ALA A 210 10.20 21.07 13.52
C ALA A 210 11.53 20.34 13.34
N GLY A 211 12.56 20.74 14.12
CA GLY A 211 13.90 20.14 14.07
C GLY A 211 14.74 20.57 12.87
N ASP A 212 15.80 19.85 12.61
CA ASP A 212 16.82 20.17 11.60
C ASP A 212 16.66 19.32 10.35
N ILE A 213 17.28 19.74 9.26
CA ILE A 213 17.46 18.94 8.03
C ILE A 213 18.92 18.48 7.98
N GLU A 214 19.13 17.19 8.05
CA GLU A 214 20.43 16.55 8.12
C GLU A 214 20.60 15.50 7.02
N GLN A 215 21.82 15.00 6.86
CA GLN A 215 22.17 13.89 5.98
C GLN A 215 23.09 12.93 6.71
N SER A 216 22.75 11.66 6.71
CA SER A 216 23.53 10.57 7.33
C SER A 216 24.24 9.71 6.29
#